data_c6c4adcd994f7175c5facc9be4baaf3d
#
_entry.id   c6c4adcd994f7175c5facc9be4baaf3d
#
_cell.length_a   1.000
_cell.length_b   1.000
_cell.length_c   1.000
_cell.angle_alpha   90.00
_cell.angle_beta   90.00
_cell.angle_gamma   90.00
#
_symmetry.space_group_name_H-M   'P 1'
#
loop_
_entity.id
_entity.type
_entity.pdbx_description
1 polymer ?
#
loop_
_entity_poly.entity_id
_entity_poly.type
_entity_poly.pdbx_seq_one_letter_code
_entity_poly.pdbx_strand_id
1 'polypeptide(L)'
;SIVMAVLASNDGRLPHEKITRIRQLRPDMILLSGGTDGGTTTHVMELAEILAAANPRPRLGQNYKLPVIYAGNNKAQDSIKETLGEISDLDIVDNIRPVLEQENLEPSRDKIHDLFMEHVMAQAPGYKKLMSWTDAPIMPTPGAVGSLIEMIAKKENISVVGVDIGGATTDIFSVFEGKFNRTVSANLGMSYSICNVLAESGLDNVLRWVPFNIDRSELTNRIGNKMIRPTTVPQSLEELVIEQAIAREALRLSFIQHKEFATSLKGVQSERTISDAFEQSSSGQSLVNMMDLDLLVGSGGVLSHAPRRQQSARMLIDSFMPEGITQLAVDSIFMMPQLGVLANIDKDELKEDASQAALEV
;
A
#
# COMPACT_ATOMS: atom_id res chain seq x y z
N SER A 1 -5.92 3.13 -1.67
CA SER A 1 -6.29 3.39 -3.08
C SER A 1 -5.89 2.20 -3.95
N ILE A 2 -6.74 1.82 -4.89
CA ILE A 2 -6.47 0.73 -5.84
C ILE A 2 -6.07 1.36 -7.17
N VAL A 3 -4.95 0.91 -7.75
CA VAL A 3 -4.57 1.27 -9.12
C VAL A 3 -5.44 0.45 -10.09
N MET A 4 -6.39 1.11 -10.73
CA MET A 4 -7.33 0.46 -11.68
C MET A 4 -6.67 0.15 -13.02
N ALA A 5 -5.79 1.02 -13.48
CA ALA A 5 -5.03 0.85 -14.71
C ALA A 5 -3.84 1.80 -14.76
N VAL A 6 -2.82 1.40 -15.53
CA VAL A 6 -1.71 2.26 -15.94
C VAL A 6 -1.78 2.40 -17.47
N LEU A 7 -1.74 3.64 -17.94
CA LEU A 7 -1.72 3.98 -19.36
C LEU A 7 -0.44 4.75 -19.66
N ALA A 8 0.29 4.34 -20.66
CA ALA A 8 1.51 5.02 -21.11
C ALA A 8 1.35 5.52 -22.55
N SER A 9 2.13 6.54 -22.93
CA SER A 9 2.14 7.02 -24.31
C SER A 9 2.55 5.93 -25.29
N ASN A 10 3.46 5.06 -24.86
CA ASN A 10 4.08 3.99 -25.67
C ASN A 10 3.56 2.58 -25.34
N ASP A 11 2.38 2.42 -24.77
CA ASP A 11 1.82 1.11 -24.38
C ASP A 11 1.21 0.31 -25.56
N GLY A 12 1.42 0.76 -26.79
CA GLY A 12 0.96 0.12 -28.01
C GLY A 12 -0.53 0.29 -28.34
N ARG A 13 -1.32 0.89 -27.44
CA ARG A 13 -2.75 1.18 -27.69
C ARG A 13 -2.91 2.41 -28.55
N LEU A 14 -3.89 2.38 -29.44
CA LEU A 14 -4.26 3.55 -30.24
C LEU A 14 -4.97 4.61 -29.36
N PRO A 15 -4.91 5.92 -29.71
CA PRO A 15 -5.53 6.98 -28.92
C PRO A 15 -7.01 6.74 -28.60
N HIS A 16 -7.79 6.26 -29.56
CA HIS A 16 -9.22 5.99 -29.33
C HIS A 16 -9.46 4.82 -28.37
N GLU A 17 -8.55 3.84 -28.30
CA GLU A 17 -8.62 2.73 -27.35
C GLU A 17 -8.31 3.23 -25.93
N LYS A 18 -7.31 4.11 -25.78
CA LYS A 18 -7.00 4.79 -24.49
C LYS A 18 -8.18 5.62 -24.01
N ILE A 19 -8.79 6.43 -24.89
CA ILE A 19 -9.99 7.22 -24.58
C ILE A 19 -11.13 6.33 -24.12
N THR A 20 -11.42 5.26 -24.86
CA THR A 20 -12.48 4.30 -24.51
C THR A 20 -12.21 3.66 -23.16
N ARG A 21 -10.96 3.25 -22.92
CA ARG A 21 -10.55 2.63 -21.65
C ARG A 21 -10.72 3.58 -20.47
N ILE A 22 -10.29 4.82 -20.58
CA ILE A 22 -10.45 5.85 -19.53
C ILE A 22 -11.93 6.04 -19.18
N ARG A 23 -12.80 6.14 -20.21
CA ARG A 23 -14.26 6.29 -20.01
C ARG A 23 -14.88 5.09 -19.31
N GLN A 24 -14.45 3.86 -19.65
CA GLN A 24 -14.95 2.63 -19.05
C GLN A 24 -14.51 2.46 -17.59
N LEU A 25 -13.30 2.86 -17.27
CA LEU A 25 -12.74 2.73 -15.91
C LEU A 25 -13.47 3.62 -14.90
N ARG A 26 -13.94 4.81 -15.32
CA ARG A 26 -14.57 5.78 -14.43
C ARG A 26 -13.77 5.96 -13.13
N PRO A 27 -12.51 6.44 -13.21
CA PRO A 27 -11.66 6.56 -12.05
C PRO A 27 -12.21 7.59 -11.06
N ASP A 28 -11.84 7.45 -9.78
CA ASP A 28 -12.16 8.43 -8.75
C ASP A 28 -11.15 9.59 -8.74
N MET A 29 -9.92 9.33 -9.19
CA MET A 29 -8.86 10.33 -9.42
C MET A 29 -7.85 9.82 -10.47
N ILE A 30 -7.07 10.71 -11.03
CA ILE A 30 -6.00 10.39 -11.98
C ILE A 30 -4.70 11.03 -11.52
N LEU A 31 -3.61 10.25 -11.50
CA LEU A 31 -2.26 10.76 -11.40
C LEU A 31 -1.65 10.78 -12.80
N LEU A 32 -1.34 11.97 -13.29
CA LEU A 32 -0.67 12.21 -14.58
C LEU A 32 0.79 12.62 -14.32
N SER A 33 1.72 11.84 -14.83
CA SER A 33 3.14 12.13 -14.69
C SER A 33 3.89 11.79 -15.95
N GLY A 34 5.07 12.37 -16.12
CA GLY A 34 5.96 12.04 -17.23
C GLY A 34 7.03 13.11 -17.50
N GLY A 35 8.18 12.64 -17.94
CA GLY A 35 9.36 13.45 -18.19
C GLY A 35 10.07 13.89 -16.92
N THR A 36 11.40 14.01 -16.99
CA THR A 36 12.21 14.71 -15.98
C THR A 36 12.07 16.21 -16.17
N ASP A 37 12.37 16.98 -15.13
CA ASP A 37 12.29 18.44 -15.20
C ASP A 37 13.26 19.00 -16.25
N GLY A 38 12.74 19.90 -17.07
CA GLY A 38 13.49 20.46 -18.19
C GLY A 38 13.64 19.54 -19.41
N GLY A 39 13.17 18.30 -19.33
CA GLY A 39 13.19 17.30 -20.40
C GLY A 39 12.08 17.49 -21.45
N THR A 40 11.77 16.39 -22.18
CA THR A 40 10.74 16.36 -23.22
C THR A 40 9.34 16.38 -22.61
N THR A 41 8.46 17.20 -23.17
CA THR A 41 7.06 17.35 -22.73
C THR A 41 6.06 16.59 -23.61
N THR A 42 6.47 16.15 -24.80
CA THR A 42 5.60 15.59 -25.84
C THR A 42 4.73 14.44 -25.35
N HIS A 43 5.29 13.46 -24.65
CA HIS A 43 4.56 12.28 -24.20
C HIS A 43 3.53 12.57 -23.14
N VAL A 44 3.84 13.46 -22.20
CA VAL A 44 2.88 13.82 -21.15
C VAL A 44 1.76 14.71 -21.71
N MET A 45 2.07 15.55 -22.70
CA MET A 45 1.05 16.35 -23.40
C MET A 45 0.11 15.45 -24.22
N GLU A 46 0.62 14.45 -24.94
CA GLU A 46 -0.22 13.46 -25.63
C GLU A 46 -1.22 12.79 -24.68
N LEU A 47 -0.75 12.39 -23.49
CA LEU A 47 -1.63 11.79 -22.48
C LEU A 47 -2.65 12.79 -21.94
N ALA A 48 -2.28 14.05 -21.77
CA ALA A 48 -3.21 15.11 -21.36
C ALA A 48 -4.31 15.37 -22.41
N GLU A 49 -3.96 15.40 -23.69
CA GLU A 49 -4.92 15.55 -24.80
C GLU A 49 -5.87 14.35 -24.87
N ILE A 50 -5.36 13.13 -24.70
CA ILE A 50 -6.17 11.91 -24.62
C ILE A 50 -7.14 11.98 -23.44
N LEU A 51 -6.68 12.45 -22.29
CA LEU A 51 -7.50 12.63 -21.10
C LEU A 51 -8.57 13.69 -21.31
N ALA A 52 -8.22 14.83 -21.92
CA ALA A 52 -9.17 15.87 -22.29
C ALA A 52 -10.25 15.37 -23.25
N ALA A 53 -9.86 14.63 -24.29
CA ALA A 53 -10.77 14.01 -25.24
C ALA A 53 -11.67 12.93 -24.58
N ALA A 54 -11.14 12.22 -23.61
CA ALA A 54 -11.92 11.23 -22.84
C ALA A 54 -12.96 11.90 -21.94
N ASN A 55 -12.64 13.06 -21.37
CA ASN A 55 -13.48 13.81 -20.43
C ASN A 55 -14.19 12.92 -19.40
N PRO A 56 -13.42 12.13 -18.61
CA PRO A 56 -14.00 11.17 -17.70
C PRO A 56 -14.76 11.88 -16.56
N ARG A 57 -15.80 11.23 -16.08
CA ARG A 57 -16.58 11.70 -14.93
C ARG A 57 -16.25 10.83 -13.71
N PRO A 58 -16.23 11.42 -12.49
CA PRO A 58 -16.04 10.65 -11.27
C PRO A 58 -17.07 9.52 -11.15
N ARG A 59 -16.68 8.40 -10.59
CA ARG A 59 -17.59 7.28 -10.36
C ARG A 59 -18.63 7.59 -9.28
N LEU A 60 -18.21 8.25 -8.22
CA LEU A 60 -19.03 8.63 -7.08
C LEU A 60 -19.28 10.14 -7.11
N GLY A 61 -20.50 10.54 -7.44
CA GLY A 61 -20.91 11.95 -7.50
C GLY A 61 -20.97 12.53 -8.92
N GLN A 62 -21.94 13.42 -9.13
CA GLN A 62 -22.12 14.12 -10.41
C GLN A 62 -21.81 15.62 -10.32
N ASN A 63 -21.57 16.14 -9.13
CA ASN A 63 -21.52 17.56 -8.84
C ASN A 63 -20.09 18.13 -8.72
N TYR A 64 -19.05 17.33 -8.97
CA TYR A 64 -17.68 17.80 -8.94
C TYR A 64 -16.92 17.32 -10.17
N LYS A 65 -15.86 18.04 -10.52
CA LYS A 65 -14.94 17.66 -11.59
C LYS A 65 -14.06 16.51 -11.12
N LEU A 66 -13.58 15.69 -12.06
CA LEU A 66 -12.64 14.62 -11.72
C LEU A 66 -11.33 15.21 -11.20
N PRO A 67 -10.87 14.82 -10.01
CA PRO A 67 -9.56 15.20 -9.51
C PRO A 67 -8.43 14.63 -10.40
N VAL A 68 -7.55 15.50 -10.86
CA VAL A 68 -6.36 15.15 -11.63
C VAL A 68 -5.15 15.75 -10.94
N ILE A 69 -4.20 14.92 -10.54
CA ILE A 69 -2.93 15.36 -9.99
C ILE A 69 -1.89 15.31 -11.11
N TYR A 70 -1.29 16.45 -11.40
CA TYR A 70 -0.13 16.51 -12.29
C TYR A 70 1.16 16.55 -11.49
N ALA A 71 2.00 15.55 -11.68
CA ALA A 71 3.28 15.37 -10.99
C ALA A 71 4.39 14.98 -11.99
N GLY A 72 4.52 15.76 -13.05
CA GLY A 72 5.47 15.55 -14.15
C GLY A 72 6.35 16.77 -14.40
N ASN A 73 7.00 16.77 -15.56
CA ASN A 73 7.93 17.80 -16.01
C ASN A 73 7.39 19.21 -15.80
N ASN A 74 8.13 20.05 -15.08
CA ASN A 74 7.77 21.42 -14.74
C ASN A 74 7.53 22.31 -15.96
N LYS A 75 8.21 22.05 -17.08
CA LYS A 75 7.99 22.80 -18.35
C LYS A 75 6.62 22.57 -19.00
N ALA A 76 5.92 21.49 -18.64
CA ALA A 76 4.62 21.19 -19.20
C ALA A 76 3.45 21.77 -18.38
N GLN A 77 3.70 22.31 -17.18
CA GLN A 77 2.66 22.72 -16.22
C GLN A 77 1.65 23.70 -16.83
N ASP A 78 2.11 24.73 -17.55
CA ASP A 78 1.23 25.73 -18.12
C ASP A 78 0.34 25.13 -19.23
N SER A 79 0.90 24.32 -20.12
CA SER A 79 0.16 23.63 -21.18
C SER A 79 -0.84 22.59 -20.60
N ILE A 80 -0.47 21.93 -19.50
CA ILE A 80 -1.38 21.03 -18.77
C ILE A 80 -2.56 21.81 -18.15
N LYS A 81 -2.31 22.99 -17.57
CA LYS A 81 -3.37 23.88 -17.06
C LYS A 81 -4.33 24.30 -18.16
N GLU A 82 -3.82 24.69 -19.31
CA GLU A 82 -4.63 25.07 -20.47
C GLU A 82 -5.49 23.89 -20.97
N THR A 83 -4.92 22.68 -21.00
CA THR A 83 -5.58 21.50 -21.55
C THR A 83 -6.62 20.89 -20.60
N LEU A 84 -6.33 20.84 -19.29
CA LEU A 84 -7.13 20.10 -18.32
C LEU A 84 -7.87 20.97 -17.29
N GLY A 85 -7.47 22.21 -17.08
CA GLY A 85 -7.99 23.04 -15.99
C GLY A 85 -9.48 23.35 -16.07
N GLU A 86 -10.05 23.43 -17.28
CA GLU A 86 -11.50 23.66 -17.42
C GLU A 86 -12.34 22.41 -17.22
N ILE A 87 -11.80 21.23 -17.51
CA ILE A 87 -12.55 19.96 -17.53
C ILE A 87 -12.35 19.10 -16.29
N SER A 88 -11.30 19.35 -15.52
CA SER A 88 -10.92 18.60 -14.31
C SER A 88 -10.70 19.53 -13.12
N ASP A 89 -10.65 18.95 -11.93
CA ASP A 89 -10.10 19.58 -10.72
C ASP A 89 -8.62 19.28 -10.69
N LEU A 90 -7.82 20.22 -11.23
CA LEU A 90 -6.41 20.00 -11.50
C LEU A 90 -5.53 20.53 -10.39
N ASP A 91 -4.81 19.63 -9.74
CA ASP A 91 -3.73 19.94 -8.80
C ASP A 91 -2.37 19.71 -9.44
N ILE A 92 -1.47 20.66 -9.26
CA ILE A 92 -0.08 20.55 -9.71
C ILE A 92 0.81 20.41 -8.48
N VAL A 93 1.57 19.33 -8.44
CA VAL A 93 2.56 19.05 -7.40
C VAL A 93 3.94 18.84 -8.04
N ASP A 94 4.96 18.75 -7.21
CA ASP A 94 6.32 18.50 -7.68
C ASP A 94 6.41 17.18 -8.45
N ASN A 95 7.32 17.15 -9.41
CA ASN A 95 7.54 15.97 -10.25
C ASN A 95 7.94 14.76 -9.42
N ILE A 96 7.29 13.63 -9.64
CA ILE A 96 7.65 12.36 -8.97
C ILE A 96 9.04 11.86 -9.32
N ARG A 97 9.60 12.33 -10.45
CA ARG A 97 10.96 12.01 -10.90
C ARG A 97 11.61 13.22 -11.54
N PRO A 98 12.02 14.21 -10.72
CA PRO A 98 12.59 15.47 -11.23
C PRO A 98 13.87 15.25 -12.03
N VAL A 99 14.69 14.27 -11.65
CA VAL A 99 15.86 13.79 -12.38
C VAL A 99 15.84 12.27 -12.46
N LEU A 100 16.62 11.66 -13.36
CA LEU A 100 16.59 10.21 -13.58
C LEU A 100 17.00 9.40 -12.35
N GLU A 101 17.87 9.96 -11.52
CA GLU A 101 18.48 9.33 -10.36
C GLU A 101 17.68 9.49 -9.06
N GLN A 102 16.64 10.34 -9.06
CA GLN A 102 15.92 10.69 -7.83
C GLN A 102 14.42 10.59 -8.00
N GLU A 103 13.75 9.96 -7.03
CA GLU A 103 12.30 10.01 -6.84
C GLU A 103 11.92 11.05 -5.79
N ASN A 104 10.80 11.73 -6.04
CA ASN A 104 10.15 12.65 -5.12
C ASN A 104 8.66 12.30 -5.04
N LEU A 105 8.33 11.28 -4.26
CA LEU A 105 6.98 10.72 -4.19
C LEU A 105 6.09 11.41 -3.16
N GLU A 106 6.68 12.09 -2.16
CA GLU A 106 5.98 12.66 -1.01
C GLU A 106 4.89 13.65 -1.43
N PRO A 107 5.14 14.69 -2.27
CA PRO A 107 4.10 15.65 -2.65
C PRO A 107 2.88 15.01 -3.32
N SER A 108 3.12 13.97 -4.16
CA SER A 108 2.04 13.24 -4.81
C SER A 108 1.26 12.35 -3.84
N ARG A 109 1.94 11.73 -2.87
CA ARG A 109 1.30 10.91 -1.82
C ARG A 109 0.40 11.75 -0.94
N ASP A 110 0.88 12.91 -0.51
CA ASP A 110 0.13 13.84 0.33
C ASP A 110 -1.11 14.34 -0.40
N LYS A 111 -0.96 14.74 -1.66
CA LYS A 111 -2.11 15.18 -2.44
C LYS A 111 -3.13 14.08 -2.71
N ILE A 112 -2.70 12.86 -3.02
CA ILE A 112 -3.59 11.68 -3.13
C ILE A 112 -4.32 11.45 -1.80
N HIS A 113 -3.63 11.61 -0.68
CA HIS A 113 -4.23 11.49 0.65
C HIS A 113 -5.31 12.53 0.87
N ASP A 114 -5.02 13.80 0.63
CA ASP A 114 -5.96 14.92 0.81
C ASP A 114 -7.23 14.71 -0.02
N LEU A 115 -7.07 14.38 -1.30
CA LEU A 115 -8.20 14.10 -2.20
C LEU A 115 -9.00 12.87 -1.75
N PHE A 116 -8.35 11.85 -1.22
CA PHE A 116 -9.04 10.69 -0.65
C PHE A 116 -9.86 11.08 0.59
N MET A 117 -9.31 11.89 1.47
CA MET A 117 -10.01 12.38 2.65
C MET A 117 -11.22 13.25 2.26
N GLU A 118 -11.07 14.13 1.29
CA GLU A 118 -12.11 15.06 0.86
C GLU A 118 -13.22 14.37 0.06
N HIS A 119 -12.87 13.59 -0.94
CA HIS A 119 -13.84 13.05 -1.89
C HIS A 119 -14.38 11.67 -1.52
N VAL A 120 -13.68 10.91 -0.67
CA VAL A 120 -14.10 9.56 -0.26
C VAL A 120 -14.52 9.56 1.21
N MET A 121 -13.61 9.87 2.12
CA MET A 121 -13.87 9.74 3.56
C MET A 121 -14.87 10.78 4.06
N ALA A 122 -14.74 12.03 3.66
CA ALA A 122 -15.67 13.09 4.08
C ALA A 122 -17.11 12.89 3.59
N GLN A 123 -17.34 12.01 2.61
CA GLN A 123 -18.68 11.66 2.14
C GLN A 123 -19.36 10.59 3.03
N ALA A 124 -18.63 9.90 3.88
CA ALA A 124 -19.21 8.94 4.82
C ALA A 124 -20.09 9.65 5.86
N PRO A 125 -21.30 9.14 6.14
CA PRO A 125 -22.22 9.78 7.09
C PRO A 125 -21.56 9.95 8.48
N GLY A 126 -21.56 11.18 8.99
CA GLY A 126 -21.00 11.52 10.31
C GLY A 126 -19.49 11.79 10.33
N TYR A 127 -18.75 11.49 9.27
CA TYR A 127 -17.30 11.63 9.25
C TYR A 127 -16.85 13.10 9.41
N LYS A 128 -17.52 14.04 8.74
CA LYS A 128 -17.26 15.48 8.91
C LYS A 128 -17.42 15.94 10.36
N LYS A 129 -18.42 15.38 11.09
CA LYS A 129 -18.61 15.66 12.51
C LYS A 129 -17.47 15.07 13.35
N LEU A 130 -17.02 13.84 13.02
CA LEU A 130 -15.88 13.22 13.69
C LEU A 130 -14.61 14.06 13.51
N MET A 131 -14.34 14.54 12.29
CA MET A 131 -13.20 15.41 11.99
C MET A 131 -13.19 16.69 12.82
N SER A 132 -14.37 17.24 13.17
CA SER A 132 -14.46 18.45 14.00
C SER A 132 -14.24 18.23 15.50
N TRP A 133 -14.03 16.99 15.95
CA TRP A 133 -13.81 16.66 17.37
C TRP A 133 -12.34 16.69 17.78
N THR A 134 -11.45 16.80 16.84
CA THR A 134 -10.01 16.76 17.07
C THR A 134 -9.30 17.89 16.34
N ASP A 135 -8.31 18.47 16.99
CA ASP A 135 -7.38 19.44 16.38
C ASP A 135 -6.17 18.72 15.74
N ALA A 136 -5.99 17.44 16.04
CA ALA A 136 -4.94 16.62 15.43
C ALA A 136 -5.36 16.15 14.04
N PRO A 137 -4.42 16.03 13.08
CA PRO A 137 -4.72 15.49 11.75
C PRO A 137 -5.22 14.06 11.84
N ILE A 138 -6.31 13.76 11.12
CA ILE A 138 -6.80 12.39 11.02
C ILE A 138 -5.95 11.64 10.00
N MET A 139 -5.27 10.62 10.47
CA MET A 139 -4.41 9.77 9.63
C MET A 139 -5.10 8.45 9.30
N PRO A 140 -4.95 7.94 8.07
CA PRO A 140 -5.35 6.56 7.77
C PRO A 140 -4.43 5.59 8.52
N THR A 141 -5.00 4.49 9.01
CA THR A 141 -4.24 3.44 9.72
C THR A 141 -2.90 3.07 9.06
N PRO A 142 -2.84 2.81 7.73
CA PRO A 142 -1.56 2.49 7.10
C PRO A 142 -0.53 3.63 7.12
N GLY A 143 -0.99 4.88 7.11
CA GLY A 143 -0.11 6.04 7.25
C GLY A 143 0.52 6.10 8.63
N ALA A 144 -0.30 5.99 9.66
CA ALA A 144 0.14 6.04 11.06
C ALA A 144 1.08 4.86 11.41
N VAL A 145 0.73 3.64 11.02
CA VAL A 145 1.59 2.46 11.22
C VAL A 145 2.91 2.62 10.48
N GLY A 146 2.88 3.08 9.23
CA GLY A 146 4.08 3.32 8.43
C GLY A 146 5.04 4.32 9.08
N SER A 147 4.51 5.45 9.58
CA SER A 147 5.32 6.45 10.29
C SER A 147 5.97 5.89 11.55
N LEU A 148 5.26 5.06 12.30
CA LEU A 148 5.84 4.40 13.48
C LEU A 148 6.98 3.44 13.10
N ILE A 149 6.78 2.60 12.08
CA ILE A 149 7.80 1.66 11.58
C ILE A 149 9.05 2.42 11.09
N GLU A 150 8.86 3.50 10.33
CA GLU A 150 9.97 4.34 9.86
C GLU A 150 10.73 4.99 11.02
N MET A 151 10.02 5.47 12.04
CA MET A 151 10.61 6.06 13.23
C MET A 151 11.44 5.03 14.03
N ILE A 152 10.91 3.82 14.23
CA ILE A 152 11.63 2.71 14.89
C ILE A 152 12.92 2.40 14.12
N ALA A 153 12.80 2.18 12.82
CA ALA A 153 13.94 1.85 11.97
C ALA A 153 15.03 2.92 12.02
N LYS A 154 14.64 4.20 11.98
CA LYS A 154 15.57 5.33 12.03
C LYS A 154 16.23 5.48 13.40
N LYS A 155 15.46 5.36 14.49
CA LYS A 155 15.98 5.55 15.86
C LYS A 155 16.94 4.44 16.27
N GLU A 156 16.57 3.21 15.97
CA GLU A 156 17.39 2.03 16.32
C GLU A 156 18.45 1.73 15.23
N ASN A 157 18.40 2.40 14.09
CA ASN A 157 19.27 2.18 12.91
C ASN A 157 19.27 0.71 12.46
N ILE A 158 18.06 0.16 12.26
CA ILE A 158 17.80 -1.24 11.90
C ILE A 158 16.95 -1.35 10.64
N SER A 159 17.02 -2.52 9.99
CA SER A 159 16.12 -2.91 8.92
C SER A 159 14.85 -3.52 9.50
N VAL A 160 13.70 -3.03 9.07
CA VAL A 160 12.40 -3.44 9.62
C VAL A 160 11.44 -3.85 8.50
N VAL A 161 10.72 -4.94 8.73
CA VAL A 161 9.49 -5.25 7.98
C VAL A 161 8.32 -5.26 8.97
N GLY A 162 7.30 -4.47 8.68
CA GLY A 162 6.05 -4.44 9.42
C GLY A 162 4.90 -4.93 8.56
N VAL A 163 3.91 -5.57 9.18
CA VAL A 163 2.66 -5.94 8.51
C VAL A 163 1.46 -5.64 9.39
N ASP A 164 0.43 -5.06 8.78
CA ASP A 164 -0.90 -4.92 9.37
C ASP A 164 -1.93 -5.66 8.51
N ILE A 165 -2.42 -6.79 9.03
CA ILE A 165 -3.39 -7.63 8.33
C ILE A 165 -4.81 -7.33 8.83
N GLY A 166 -5.56 -6.60 8.01
CA GLY A 166 -6.93 -6.21 8.27
C GLY A 166 -7.99 -7.16 7.70
N GLY A 167 -9.25 -6.74 7.79
CA GLY A 167 -10.37 -7.50 7.26
C GLY A 167 -10.50 -7.45 5.74
N ALA A 168 -10.11 -6.35 5.10
CA ALA A 168 -10.21 -6.13 3.66
C ALA A 168 -8.84 -6.03 2.98
N THR A 169 -7.84 -5.52 3.66
CA THR A 169 -6.49 -5.21 3.15
C THR A 169 -5.41 -5.83 4.03
N THR A 170 -4.26 -6.04 3.46
CA THR A 170 -3.01 -6.30 4.18
C THR A 170 -2.01 -5.26 3.73
N ASP A 171 -1.48 -4.51 4.70
CA ASP A 171 -0.49 -3.47 4.48
C ASP A 171 0.88 -3.99 4.91
N ILE A 172 1.88 -3.84 4.03
CA ILE A 172 3.26 -4.20 4.32
C ILE A 172 4.14 -2.96 4.22
N PHE A 173 4.99 -2.82 5.20
CA PHE A 173 5.96 -1.75 5.35
C PHE A 173 7.35 -2.34 5.39
N SER A 174 8.30 -1.72 4.74
CA SER A 174 9.71 -2.10 4.85
C SER A 174 10.62 -0.89 4.92
N VAL A 175 11.65 -0.99 5.73
CA VAL A 175 12.76 -0.03 5.78
C VAL A 175 14.05 -0.80 5.65
N PHE A 176 14.75 -0.59 4.54
CA PHE A 176 16.08 -1.14 4.28
C PHE A 176 16.98 0.00 3.81
N GLU A 177 18.19 0.08 4.33
CA GLU A 177 19.15 1.15 4.00
C GLU A 177 18.53 2.57 4.16
N GLY A 178 17.64 2.75 5.14
CA GLY A 178 16.93 4.00 5.41
C GLY A 178 15.85 4.35 4.39
N LYS A 179 15.55 3.47 3.41
CA LYS A 179 14.49 3.69 2.43
C LYS A 179 13.19 3.03 2.88
N PHE A 180 12.17 3.84 3.09
CA PHE A 180 10.84 3.39 3.45
C PHE A 180 10.01 3.02 2.22
N ASN A 181 9.43 1.83 2.24
CA ASN A 181 8.48 1.35 1.24
C ASN A 181 7.19 0.86 1.90
N ARG A 182 6.06 1.12 1.25
CA ARG A 182 4.75 0.63 1.68
C ARG A 182 3.96 0.07 0.53
N THR A 183 3.33 -1.07 0.74
CA THR A 183 2.39 -1.69 -0.20
C THR A 183 1.08 -1.99 0.50
N VAL A 184 -0.02 -1.61 -0.11
CA VAL A 184 -1.38 -1.93 0.33
C VAL A 184 -1.95 -2.99 -0.59
N SER A 185 -2.08 -4.21 -0.10
CA SER A 185 -2.73 -5.30 -0.83
C SER A 185 -4.24 -5.23 -0.59
N ALA A 186 -4.93 -4.53 -1.49
CA ALA A 186 -6.31 -4.09 -1.30
C ALA A 186 -7.35 -5.23 -1.25
N ASN A 187 -6.99 -6.44 -1.71
CA ASN A 187 -7.90 -7.58 -1.81
C ASN A 187 -7.42 -8.81 -1.03
N LEU A 188 -6.43 -8.65 -0.14
CA LEU A 188 -5.85 -9.75 0.61
C LEU A 188 -6.09 -9.55 2.12
N GLY A 189 -7.34 -9.58 2.54
CA GLY A 189 -7.75 -9.41 3.93
C GLY A 189 -8.48 -10.63 4.48
N MET A 190 -8.65 -10.65 5.81
CA MET A 190 -9.08 -11.81 6.59
C MET A 190 -10.61 -11.96 6.74
N SER A 191 -11.40 -11.03 6.17
CA SER A 191 -12.86 -11.13 6.25
C SER A 191 -13.54 -10.73 4.94
N TYR A 192 -13.59 -9.44 4.61
CA TYR A 192 -14.25 -8.96 3.39
C TYR A 192 -13.60 -9.46 2.10
N SER A 193 -12.29 -9.68 2.13
CA SER A 193 -11.49 -10.14 0.98
C SER A 193 -11.00 -11.58 1.09
N ILE A 194 -11.46 -12.32 2.09
CA ILE A 194 -10.94 -13.67 2.39
C ILE A 194 -11.10 -14.66 1.22
N CYS A 195 -12.18 -14.54 0.44
CA CYS A 195 -12.38 -15.35 -0.75
C CYS A 195 -11.40 -15.02 -1.87
N ASN A 196 -10.91 -13.78 -1.95
CA ASN A 196 -9.86 -13.40 -2.91
C ASN A 196 -8.53 -14.04 -2.50
N VAL A 197 -8.22 -14.08 -1.20
CA VAL A 197 -7.04 -14.81 -0.70
C VAL A 197 -7.11 -16.28 -1.12
N LEU A 198 -8.27 -16.93 -0.94
CA LEU A 198 -8.45 -18.33 -1.35
C LEU A 198 -8.31 -18.50 -2.86
N ALA A 199 -8.86 -17.59 -3.66
CA ALA A 199 -8.78 -17.65 -5.12
C ALA A 199 -7.34 -17.46 -5.64
N GLU A 200 -6.59 -16.54 -5.06
CA GLU A 200 -5.21 -16.23 -5.47
C GLU A 200 -4.21 -17.28 -4.96
N SER A 201 -4.37 -17.75 -3.72
CA SER A 201 -3.48 -18.77 -3.15
C SER A 201 -3.75 -20.16 -3.74
N GLY A 202 -5.00 -20.45 -4.05
CA GLY A 202 -5.48 -21.81 -4.33
C GLY A 202 -5.70 -22.62 -3.05
N LEU A 203 -6.69 -23.52 -3.12
CA LEU A 203 -7.14 -24.31 -1.96
C LEU A 203 -6.04 -25.22 -1.38
N ASP A 204 -5.18 -25.78 -2.23
CA ASP A 204 -4.12 -26.70 -1.81
C ASP A 204 -3.06 -26.01 -0.95
N ASN A 205 -2.78 -24.75 -1.23
CA ASN A 205 -1.86 -23.95 -0.41
C ASN A 205 -2.44 -23.64 0.98
N VAL A 206 -3.74 -23.48 1.11
CA VAL A 206 -4.39 -23.35 2.41
C VAL A 206 -4.42 -24.69 3.14
N LEU A 207 -4.79 -25.78 2.45
CA LEU A 207 -4.88 -27.15 3.01
C LEU A 207 -3.56 -27.61 3.62
N ARG A 208 -2.40 -27.26 3.06
CA ARG A 208 -1.09 -27.66 3.60
C ARG A 208 -0.86 -27.21 5.06
N TRP A 209 -1.56 -26.17 5.50
CA TRP A 209 -1.48 -25.63 6.85
C TRP A 209 -2.51 -26.22 7.82
N VAL A 210 -3.45 -27.05 7.32
CA VAL A 210 -4.52 -27.65 8.11
C VAL A 210 -4.12 -29.07 8.51
N PRO A 211 -3.84 -29.35 9.79
CA PRO A 211 -3.28 -30.61 10.25
C PRO A 211 -4.32 -31.72 10.48
N PHE A 212 -5.58 -31.53 10.09
CA PHE A 212 -6.67 -32.50 10.22
C PHE A 212 -7.38 -32.71 8.89
N ASN A 213 -8.06 -33.85 8.78
CA ASN A 213 -8.83 -34.16 7.59
C ASN A 213 -10.05 -33.26 7.47
N ILE A 214 -10.18 -32.57 6.38
CA ILE A 214 -11.33 -31.75 6.03
C ILE A 214 -11.64 -31.89 4.55
N ASP A 215 -12.91 -32.00 4.20
CA ASP A 215 -13.31 -32.02 2.80
C ASP A 215 -13.05 -30.65 2.14
N ARG A 216 -12.67 -30.65 0.86
CA ARG A 216 -12.33 -29.45 0.09
C ARG A 216 -13.52 -28.48 0.01
N SER A 217 -14.72 -29.00 -0.18
CA SER A 217 -15.93 -28.19 -0.24
C SER A 217 -16.29 -27.61 1.14
N GLU A 218 -16.09 -28.37 2.21
CA GLU A 218 -16.29 -27.89 3.57
C GLU A 218 -15.32 -26.75 3.92
N LEU A 219 -14.03 -26.88 3.62
CA LEU A 219 -13.07 -25.82 3.84
C LEU A 219 -13.45 -24.54 3.07
N THR A 220 -13.81 -24.70 1.79
CA THR A 220 -14.26 -23.58 0.94
C THR A 220 -15.49 -22.89 1.53
N ASN A 221 -16.47 -23.67 2.02
CA ASN A 221 -17.69 -23.13 2.64
C ASN A 221 -17.40 -22.41 3.96
N ARG A 222 -16.51 -22.95 4.80
CA ARG A 222 -16.11 -22.30 6.07
C ARG A 222 -15.44 -20.95 5.80
N ILE A 223 -14.55 -20.87 4.81
CA ILE A 223 -13.90 -19.62 4.39
C ILE A 223 -14.94 -18.65 3.81
N GLY A 224 -15.83 -19.12 2.92
CA GLY A 224 -16.90 -18.31 2.36
C GLY A 224 -17.88 -17.75 3.40
N ASN A 225 -18.18 -18.51 4.43
CA ASN A 225 -19.02 -18.06 5.55
C ASN A 225 -18.42 -16.86 6.29
N LYS A 226 -17.08 -16.79 6.40
CA LYS A 226 -16.38 -15.65 6.99
C LYS A 226 -16.60 -14.37 6.18
N MET A 227 -16.63 -14.44 4.84
CA MET A 227 -16.95 -13.30 3.99
C MET A 227 -18.39 -12.81 4.21
N ILE A 228 -19.37 -13.73 4.38
CA ILE A 228 -20.76 -13.37 4.62
C ILE A 228 -20.94 -12.77 6.03
N ARG A 229 -20.16 -13.23 7.00
CA ARG A 229 -20.18 -12.79 8.39
C ARG A 229 -18.81 -12.29 8.84
N PRO A 230 -18.37 -11.14 8.34
CA PRO A 230 -16.97 -10.69 8.45
C PRO A 230 -16.49 -10.40 9.87
N THR A 231 -17.42 -10.19 10.81
CA THR A 231 -17.11 -9.88 12.21
C THR A 231 -17.03 -11.13 13.11
N THR A 232 -17.24 -12.33 12.55
CA THR A 232 -17.13 -13.56 13.36
C THR A 232 -15.68 -13.83 13.75
N VAL A 233 -15.48 -14.31 14.97
CA VAL A 233 -14.19 -14.79 15.47
C VAL A 233 -14.24 -16.31 15.65
N PRO A 234 -13.12 -17.03 15.52
CA PRO A 234 -13.08 -18.48 15.73
C PRO A 234 -13.59 -18.88 17.10
N GLN A 235 -14.52 -19.84 17.15
CA GLN A 235 -15.10 -20.36 18.38
C GLN A 235 -14.57 -21.77 18.73
N SER A 236 -13.91 -22.42 17.78
CA SER A 236 -13.31 -23.75 17.96
C SER A 236 -11.83 -23.73 17.53
N LEU A 237 -11.10 -24.77 17.97
CA LEU A 237 -9.70 -24.94 17.55
C LEU A 237 -9.57 -25.16 16.05
N GLU A 238 -10.50 -25.87 15.43
CA GLU A 238 -10.49 -26.10 13.98
C GLU A 238 -10.68 -24.77 13.22
N GLU A 239 -11.64 -23.94 13.65
CA GLU A 239 -11.86 -22.62 13.03
C GLU A 239 -10.62 -21.72 13.16
N LEU A 240 -9.98 -21.73 14.35
CA LEU A 240 -8.76 -20.97 14.58
C LEU A 240 -7.62 -21.44 13.65
N VAL A 241 -7.45 -22.75 13.48
CA VAL A 241 -6.42 -23.30 12.59
C VAL A 241 -6.70 -22.93 11.14
N ILE A 242 -7.94 -22.99 10.68
CA ILE A 242 -8.33 -22.59 9.32
C ILE A 242 -8.09 -21.08 9.12
N GLU A 243 -8.45 -20.25 10.10
CA GLU A 243 -8.20 -18.80 10.02
C GLU A 243 -6.71 -18.50 9.95
N GLN A 244 -5.88 -19.17 10.74
CA GLN A 244 -4.43 -19.03 10.70
C GLN A 244 -3.81 -19.62 9.42
N ALA A 245 -4.42 -20.65 8.84
CA ALA A 245 -3.98 -21.22 7.56
C ALA A 245 -4.14 -20.21 6.42
N ILE A 246 -5.31 -19.58 6.31
CA ILE A 246 -5.56 -18.59 5.27
C ILE A 246 -4.82 -17.27 5.53
N ALA A 247 -4.57 -16.91 6.81
CA ALA A 247 -3.75 -15.76 7.15
C ALA A 247 -2.31 -15.88 6.63
N ARG A 248 -1.71 -17.07 6.72
CA ARG A 248 -0.38 -17.34 6.14
C ARG A 248 -0.35 -17.05 4.64
N GLU A 249 -1.38 -17.44 3.94
CA GLU A 249 -1.47 -17.21 2.49
C GLU A 249 -1.71 -15.74 2.16
N ALA A 250 -2.54 -15.02 2.93
CA ALA A 250 -2.74 -13.59 2.76
C ALA A 250 -1.44 -12.82 2.97
N LEU A 251 -0.72 -13.12 4.06
CA LEU A 251 0.58 -12.52 4.39
C LEU A 251 1.63 -12.82 3.31
N ARG A 252 1.72 -14.10 2.88
CA ARG A 252 2.68 -14.54 1.86
C ARG A 252 2.45 -13.84 0.51
N LEU A 253 1.21 -13.80 0.04
CA LEU A 253 0.85 -13.14 -1.22
C LEU A 253 1.10 -11.64 -1.17
N SER A 254 0.73 -11.00 -0.06
CA SER A 254 0.98 -9.57 0.14
C SER A 254 2.48 -9.26 0.18
N PHE A 255 3.29 -10.13 0.77
CA PHE A 255 4.73 -9.95 0.81
C PHE A 255 5.40 -10.18 -0.56
N ILE A 256 4.94 -11.14 -1.36
CA ILE A 256 5.37 -11.30 -2.75
C ILE A 256 5.10 -10.01 -3.54
N GLN A 257 3.88 -9.49 -3.44
CA GLN A 257 3.50 -8.24 -4.09
C GLN A 257 4.37 -7.05 -3.60
N HIS A 258 4.66 -6.99 -2.31
CA HIS A 258 5.53 -5.95 -1.74
C HIS A 258 6.93 -6.00 -2.32
N LYS A 259 7.55 -7.18 -2.43
CA LYS A 259 8.89 -7.35 -3.03
C LYS A 259 8.94 -6.96 -4.51
N GLU A 260 7.84 -7.14 -5.25
CA GLU A 260 7.73 -6.72 -6.65
C GLU A 260 7.68 -5.20 -6.80
N PHE A 261 7.09 -4.49 -5.84
CA PHE A 261 7.00 -3.02 -5.85
C PHE A 261 8.18 -2.33 -5.18
N ALA A 262 8.75 -2.91 -4.13
CA ALA A 262 9.92 -2.39 -3.43
C ALA A 262 11.21 -2.72 -4.19
N THR A 263 11.37 -2.09 -5.34
CA THR A 263 12.53 -2.28 -6.24
C THR A 263 13.26 -0.96 -6.47
N SER A 264 14.56 -1.06 -6.74
CA SER A 264 15.40 0.09 -7.07
C SER A 264 14.95 0.76 -8.37
N LEU A 265 15.26 2.06 -8.52
CA LEU A 265 14.94 2.85 -9.71
C LEU A 265 15.51 2.21 -10.98
N LYS A 266 14.64 2.03 -11.97
CA LYS A 266 15.06 1.57 -13.30
C LYS A 266 15.79 2.72 -14.05
N GLY A 267 16.89 2.38 -14.72
CA GLY A 267 17.62 3.32 -15.59
C GLY A 267 18.68 4.16 -14.88
N VAL A 268 18.95 3.93 -13.60
CA VAL A 268 20.15 4.46 -12.91
C VAL A 268 21.30 3.49 -13.14
N GLN A 269 22.46 4.01 -13.57
CA GLN A 269 23.68 3.21 -13.63
C GLN A 269 24.18 3.01 -12.19
N SER A 270 23.93 1.83 -11.63
CA SER A 270 24.64 1.37 -10.43
C SER A 270 25.93 0.68 -10.84
N GLU A 271 26.98 0.79 -10.03
CA GLU A 271 28.18 -0.03 -10.18
C GLU A 271 27.76 -1.52 -10.04
N ARG A 272 27.85 -2.25 -11.14
CA ARG A 272 27.48 -3.68 -11.16
C ARG A 272 28.62 -4.50 -10.58
N THR A 273 28.29 -5.33 -9.61
CA THR A 273 29.20 -6.39 -9.15
C THR A 273 29.18 -7.59 -10.10
N ILE A 274 30.19 -8.46 -10.03
CA ILE A 274 30.29 -9.65 -10.89
C ILE A 274 29.10 -10.60 -10.66
N SER A 275 28.51 -10.64 -9.46
CA SER A 275 27.30 -11.41 -9.15
C SER A 275 26.07 -10.90 -9.89
N ASP A 276 25.92 -9.60 -10.09
CA ASP A 276 24.78 -8.99 -10.78
C ASP A 276 24.76 -9.30 -12.28
N ALA A 277 25.88 -9.76 -12.83
CA ALA A 277 25.97 -10.13 -14.25
C ALA A 277 25.25 -11.47 -14.56
N PHE A 278 24.97 -12.28 -13.55
CA PHE A 278 24.27 -13.55 -13.70
C PHE A 278 22.76 -13.45 -13.43
N GLU A 279 22.28 -12.36 -12.80
CA GLU A 279 20.86 -12.08 -12.63
C GLU A 279 20.35 -11.13 -13.74
N GLN A 280 20.04 -11.69 -14.91
CA GLN A 280 19.37 -10.95 -15.99
C GLN A 280 17.87 -10.76 -15.66
N SER A 281 17.54 -9.97 -14.62
CA SER A 281 16.17 -9.53 -14.44
C SER A 281 16.00 -8.13 -15.05
N SER A 282 15.02 -7.98 -15.92
CA SER A 282 14.59 -6.67 -16.48
C SER A 282 13.90 -5.76 -15.44
N SER A 283 13.70 -6.26 -14.23
CA SER A 283 13.19 -5.54 -13.06
C SER A 283 14.34 -4.98 -12.25
N GLY A 284 14.19 -3.81 -11.65
CA GLY A 284 15.16 -3.26 -10.68
C GLY A 284 15.44 -4.27 -9.56
N GLN A 285 16.60 -4.16 -8.93
CA GLN A 285 16.99 -5.01 -7.82
C GLN A 285 16.01 -4.81 -6.64
N SER A 286 15.58 -5.90 -5.98
CA SER A 286 14.70 -5.79 -4.81
C SER A 286 15.40 -5.02 -3.69
N LEU A 287 14.71 -4.06 -3.10
CA LEU A 287 15.19 -3.31 -1.93
C LEU A 287 15.01 -4.10 -0.63
N VAL A 288 14.27 -5.22 -0.66
CA VAL A 288 13.98 -6.05 0.50
C VAL A 288 14.99 -7.21 0.54
N ASN A 289 15.93 -7.14 1.48
CA ASN A 289 16.89 -8.19 1.74
C ASN A 289 16.58 -8.88 3.08
N MET A 290 16.08 -10.12 3.04
CA MET A 290 15.68 -10.85 4.25
C MET A 290 16.84 -11.33 5.11
N MET A 291 18.08 -11.35 4.57
CA MET A 291 19.30 -11.61 5.34
C MET A 291 19.63 -10.47 6.31
N ASP A 292 19.33 -9.22 5.90
CA ASP A 292 19.63 -8.01 6.64
C ASP A 292 18.45 -7.54 7.49
N LEU A 293 17.40 -8.36 7.62
CA LEU A 293 16.21 -8.02 8.39
C LEU A 293 16.47 -8.20 9.89
N ASP A 294 16.48 -7.09 10.64
CA ASP A 294 16.67 -7.08 12.08
C ASP A 294 15.36 -7.32 12.85
N LEU A 295 14.25 -6.71 12.39
CA LEU A 295 12.95 -6.74 13.07
C LEU A 295 11.80 -7.04 12.12
N LEU A 296 10.97 -8.03 12.46
CA LEU A 296 9.71 -8.34 11.80
C LEU A 296 8.55 -8.11 12.78
N VAL A 297 7.69 -7.13 12.49
CA VAL A 297 6.57 -6.74 13.36
C VAL A 297 5.24 -7.11 12.72
N GLY A 298 4.40 -7.83 13.45
CA GLY A 298 3.04 -8.18 13.05
C GLY A 298 1.98 -7.41 13.81
N SER A 299 1.00 -6.86 13.10
CA SER A 299 -0.22 -6.26 13.62
C SER A 299 -1.45 -6.79 12.89
N GLY A 300 -2.62 -6.50 13.42
CA GLY A 300 -3.90 -6.96 12.89
C GLY A 300 -4.51 -8.11 13.70
N GLY A 301 -5.85 -8.21 13.65
CA GLY A 301 -6.62 -9.05 14.56
C GLY A 301 -6.13 -10.51 14.69
N VAL A 302 -5.79 -11.15 13.58
CA VAL A 302 -5.34 -12.55 13.56
C VAL A 302 -3.95 -12.74 14.19
N LEU A 303 -3.08 -11.74 14.11
CA LEU A 303 -1.75 -11.76 14.70
C LEU A 303 -1.77 -11.28 16.15
N SER A 304 -2.40 -10.11 16.39
CA SER A 304 -2.43 -9.46 17.71
C SER A 304 -3.19 -10.27 18.76
N HIS A 305 -4.28 -10.92 18.36
CA HIS A 305 -5.16 -11.66 19.24
C HIS A 305 -5.04 -13.18 19.13
N ALA A 306 -3.98 -13.69 18.50
CA ALA A 306 -3.71 -15.13 18.53
C ALA A 306 -3.58 -15.61 20.00
N PRO A 307 -4.27 -16.69 20.39
CA PRO A 307 -4.30 -17.13 21.79
C PRO A 307 -2.92 -17.42 22.39
N ARG A 308 -1.96 -17.77 21.55
CA ARG A 308 -0.57 -18.01 21.94
C ARG A 308 0.39 -17.26 21.02
N ARG A 309 1.38 -16.58 21.56
CA ARG A 309 2.39 -15.84 20.80
C ARG A 309 3.12 -16.69 19.76
N GLN A 310 3.35 -17.97 20.05
CA GLN A 310 3.95 -18.91 19.10
C GLN A 310 3.12 -19.08 17.82
N GLN A 311 1.82 -18.87 17.86
CA GLN A 311 0.96 -18.93 16.66
C GLN A 311 1.23 -17.74 15.76
N SER A 312 1.33 -16.55 16.32
CA SER A 312 1.71 -15.33 15.56
C SER A 312 3.12 -15.45 14.99
N ALA A 313 4.08 -15.91 15.81
CA ALA A 313 5.45 -16.14 15.36
C ALA A 313 5.52 -17.12 14.18
N ARG A 314 4.79 -18.24 14.25
CA ARG A 314 4.73 -19.20 13.14
C ARG A 314 4.12 -18.60 11.88
N MET A 315 3.02 -17.85 11.99
CA MET A 315 2.43 -17.18 10.83
C MET A 315 3.41 -16.23 10.17
N LEU A 316 4.15 -15.45 10.95
CA LEU A 316 5.17 -14.52 10.44
C LEU A 316 6.34 -15.27 9.78
N ILE A 317 6.88 -16.30 10.43
CA ILE A 317 8.00 -17.10 9.89
C ILE A 317 7.58 -17.79 8.59
N ASP A 318 6.43 -18.47 8.59
CA ASP A 318 5.93 -19.25 7.45
C ASP A 318 5.63 -18.37 6.22
N SER A 319 5.27 -17.10 6.44
CA SER A 319 4.86 -16.18 5.38
C SER A 319 5.99 -15.30 4.85
N PHE A 320 6.89 -14.84 5.73
CA PHE A 320 7.96 -13.90 5.38
C PHE A 320 9.31 -14.59 5.18
N MET A 321 9.49 -15.78 5.74
CA MET A 321 10.72 -16.60 5.64
C MET A 321 11.99 -15.77 5.90
N PRO A 322 12.16 -15.17 7.10
CA PRO A 322 13.38 -14.44 7.43
C PRO A 322 14.60 -15.36 7.34
N GLU A 323 15.71 -14.85 6.80
CA GLU A 323 16.90 -15.64 6.49
C GLU A 323 18.04 -15.39 7.47
N GLY A 324 18.10 -14.20 8.07
CA GLY A 324 19.13 -13.78 9.01
C GLY A 324 18.76 -14.01 10.48
N ILE A 325 19.36 -13.21 11.35
CA ILE A 325 19.01 -13.12 12.77
C ILE A 325 17.97 -12.03 12.92
N THR A 326 16.70 -12.41 13.03
CA THR A 326 15.56 -11.49 13.03
C THR A 326 14.82 -11.57 14.36
N GLN A 327 14.58 -10.42 14.98
CA GLN A 327 13.66 -10.31 16.11
C GLN A 327 12.22 -10.33 15.60
N LEU A 328 11.36 -11.11 16.27
CA LEU A 328 9.93 -11.15 15.98
C LEU A 328 9.15 -10.38 17.04
N ALA A 329 8.29 -9.46 16.62
CA ALA A 329 7.42 -8.70 17.49
C ALA A 329 5.96 -8.77 17.01
N VAL A 330 5.03 -8.57 17.93
CA VAL A 330 3.60 -8.48 17.63
C VAL A 330 2.98 -7.36 18.45
N ASP A 331 2.24 -6.47 17.78
CA ASP A 331 1.40 -5.47 18.41
C ASP A 331 0.24 -6.14 19.15
N SER A 332 0.47 -6.48 20.40
CA SER A 332 -0.45 -7.32 21.19
C SER A 332 -1.66 -6.59 21.70
N ILE A 333 -1.61 -5.28 21.75
CA ILE A 333 -2.72 -4.43 22.23
C ILE A 333 -3.36 -3.63 21.09
N PHE A 334 -2.88 -3.84 19.86
CA PHE A 334 -3.37 -3.19 18.66
C PHE A 334 -3.30 -1.65 18.73
N MET A 335 -2.14 -1.12 19.16
CA MET A 335 -1.94 0.31 19.39
C MET A 335 -0.98 0.99 18.40
N MET A 336 -0.34 0.25 17.50
CA MET A 336 0.57 0.84 16.50
C MET A 336 -0.05 2.01 15.72
N PRO A 337 -1.33 1.97 15.27
CA PRO A 337 -1.92 3.12 14.60
C PRO A 337 -2.02 4.37 15.48
N GLN A 338 -2.40 4.21 16.75
CA GLN A 338 -2.55 5.32 17.70
C GLN A 338 -1.19 5.91 18.07
N LEU A 339 -0.19 5.06 18.28
CA LEU A 339 1.19 5.47 18.54
C LEU A 339 1.79 6.20 17.34
N GLY A 340 1.47 5.74 16.12
CA GLY A 340 1.89 6.41 14.90
C GLY A 340 1.27 7.81 14.74
N VAL A 341 0.00 8.00 15.11
CA VAL A 341 -0.62 9.35 15.16
C VAL A 341 0.08 10.20 16.20
N LEU A 342 0.30 9.67 17.41
CA LEU A 342 0.99 10.39 18.49
C LEU A 342 2.38 10.86 18.03
N ALA A 343 3.13 9.99 17.36
CA ALA A 343 4.47 10.29 16.86
C ALA A 343 4.50 11.42 15.80
N ASN A 344 3.37 11.67 15.13
CA ASN A 344 3.23 12.73 14.10
C ASN A 344 2.59 14.03 14.63
N ILE A 345 2.30 14.14 15.91
CA ILE A 345 1.77 15.40 16.48
C ILE A 345 2.87 16.46 16.47
N ASP A 346 2.65 17.49 15.68
CA ASP A 346 3.61 18.58 15.46
C ASP A 346 3.51 19.65 16.58
N LYS A 347 3.91 19.27 17.79
CA LYS A 347 4.19 20.23 18.85
C LYS A 347 5.66 20.05 19.20
N ASP A 348 6.47 21.06 18.92
CA ASP A 348 7.94 21.02 19.08
C ASP A 348 8.39 20.55 20.48
N GLU A 349 7.56 20.74 21.50
CA GLU A 349 7.83 20.30 22.88
C GLU A 349 7.39 18.84 23.17
N LEU A 350 6.58 18.20 22.30
CA LEU A 350 6.04 16.85 22.51
C LEU A 350 6.63 15.79 21.56
N LYS A 351 7.35 16.19 20.52
CA LYS A 351 7.89 15.26 19.53
C LYS A 351 8.86 14.22 20.12
N GLU A 352 9.73 14.68 21.01
CA GLU A 352 10.74 13.81 21.63
C GLU A 352 10.08 12.87 22.65
N ASP A 353 9.19 13.40 23.50
CA ASP A 353 8.43 12.62 24.49
C ASP A 353 7.42 11.66 23.84
N ALA A 354 6.74 12.09 22.76
CA ALA A 354 5.77 11.26 22.04
C ALA A 354 6.45 10.11 21.27
N SER A 355 7.59 10.38 20.66
CA SER A 355 8.37 9.34 19.98
C SER A 355 9.01 8.36 20.98
N GLN A 356 9.46 8.84 22.14
CA GLN A 356 9.96 8.00 23.22
C GLN A 356 8.86 7.09 23.77
N ALA A 357 7.69 7.68 24.11
CA ALA A 357 6.54 6.93 24.61
C ALA A 357 6.03 5.89 23.61
N ALA A 358 6.02 6.22 22.30
CA ALA A 358 5.62 5.28 21.25
C ALA A 358 6.56 4.07 21.10
N LEU A 359 7.81 4.23 21.53
CA LEU A 359 8.82 3.16 21.46
C LEU A 359 8.89 2.31 22.73
N GLU A 360 8.44 2.82 23.85
CA GLU A 360 8.43 2.11 25.14
C GLU A 360 7.22 1.16 25.27
N VAL A 361 6.18 1.31 24.47
CA VAL A 361 4.97 0.48 24.42
C VAL A 361 5.11 -0.64 23.40
#